data_b393ba38d02731888697cb42a97b65cd
#
_entry.id   b393ba38d02731888697cb42a97b65cd
#
_cell.length_a   1.000
_cell.length_b   1.000
_cell.length_c   1.000
_cell.angle_alpha   90.00
_cell.angle_beta   90.00
_cell.angle_gamma   90.00
#
_symmetry.space_group_name_H-M   'P 1'
#
loop_
_entity.id
_entity.type
_entity.pdbx_description
1 polymer ?
#
loop_
_entity_poly.entity_id
_entity_poly.type
_entity_poly.pdbx_seq_one_letter_code
_entity_poly.pdbx_strand_id
1 'polypeptide(L)'
;MASPPTSKLAFLDGSGESLPGPREWTPELIQVDIDPDAIGSHLQAHAGIVGDSAATARALTGELDRQRREGWRSQDLAERIARGGWSQQPYEEDTAPDSIDPRTLSIALDELLPAGRTLVVDSGHFMGWPPMYMAIAPDRGFIFTQSYQSIGLGLATAIGAAVARPERLTVAALGDGGLLMSLPELETVARLGLNLLVVVYNDAAYGAEVHHFGPLGKPTDIVRFPETDFAAIARACGLEGLTVRKPEDLAPATEWLAGDRGKALLIDAKVVPTVVAEWLEEAFKGH
;
A
#
# COMPACT_ATOMS: atom_id res chain seq x y z
N MET A 1 30.74 20.10 7.50
CA MET A 1 29.42 20.17 8.14
C MET A 1 28.42 20.34 7.01
N ALA A 2 27.77 19.27 6.59
CA ALA A 2 26.76 19.28 5.55
C ALA A 2 25.38 19.35 6.24
N SER A 3 24.56 20.32 5.82
CA SER A 3 23.20 20.46 6.32
C SER A 3 22.35 19.25 5.93
N PRO A 4 21.46 18.73 6.77
CA PRO A 4 20.59 17.61 6.41
C PRO A 4 19.59 18.04 5.32
N PRO A 5 19.22 17.12 4.43
CA PRO A 5 18.24 17.41 3.38
C PRO A 5 16.85 17.58 4.01
N THR A 6 16.24 18.72 3.72
CA THR A 6 14.83 18.98 4.04
C THR A 6 13.95 18.22 3.06
N SER A 7 13.27 17.17 3.50
CA SER A 7 12.21 16.50 2.74
C SER A 7 11.03 17.47 2.57
N LYS A 8 10.81 17.96 1.35
CA LYS A 8 9.65 18.76 1.00
C LYS A 8 8.51 17.85 0.57
N LEU A 9 7.61 17.53 1.48
CA LEU A 9 6.29 17.03 1.11
C LEU A 9 5.49 18.22 0.55
N ALA A 10 5.32 18.27 -0.77
CA ALA A 10 4.43 19.22 -1.42
C ALA A 10 2.99 18.67 -1.36
N PHE A 11 2.15 19.26 -0.54
CA PHE A 11 0.71 19.06 -0.59
C PHE A 11 0.12 20.04 -1.62
N LEU A 12 -0.49 19.53 -2.68
CA LEU A 12 -1.30 20.31 -3.61
C LEU A 12 -2.68 20.49 -2.99
N ASP A 13 -3.16 21.73 -2.89
CA ASP A 13 -4.58 21.98 -2.76
C ASP A 13 -5.23 21.80 -4.14
N GLY A 14 -6.48 21.35 -4.17
CA GLY A 14 -7.19 21.06 -5.43
C GLY A 14 -7.44 22.26 -6.35
N SER A 15 -6.77 23.41 -6.15
CA SER A 15 -6.85 24.61 -6.98
C SER A 15 -5.69 24.71 -7.99
N GLY A 16 -4.69 23.84 -7.90
CA GLY A 16 -3.47 23.89 -8.74
C GLY A 16 -2.50 25.00 -8.32
N GLU A 17 -2.80 25.77 -7.28
CA GLU A 17 -1.86 26.67 -6.64
C GLU A 17 -1.03 25.85 -5.65
N SER A 18 0.31 25.89 -5.81
CA SER A 18 1.20 25.36 -4.80
C SER A 18 0.86 26.06 -3.48
N LEU A 19 0.47 25.27 -2.48
CA LEU A 19 0.43 25.78 -1.11
C LEU A 19 1.73 26.55 -0.85
N PRO A 20 1.69 27.67 -0.13
CA PRO A 20 2.90 28.42 0.21
C PRO A 20 3.89 27.39 0.73
N GLY A 21 5.05 27.32 0.06
CA GLY A 21 6.08 26.31 0.32
C GLY A 21 6.28 26.14 1.82
N PRO A 22 6.72 24.99 2.31
CA PRO A 22 6.80 24.74 3.73
C PRO A 22 7.48 25.97 4.34
N ARG A 23 6.76 26.73 5.15
CA ARG A 23 7.42 27.56 6.14
C ARG A 23 8.46 26.64 6.70
N GLU A 24 9.70 27.10 6.88
CA GLU A 24 10.73 26.37 7.60
C GLU A 24 10.13 25.93 8.96
N TRP A 25 9.41 24.81 8.87
CA TRP A 25 8.80 24.21 10.03
C TRP A 25 9.94 23.40 10.64
N THR A 26 10.60 23.98 11.60
CA THR A 26 11.47 23.25 12.51
C THR A 26 10.57 22.78 13.67
N PRO A 27 9.93 21.61 13.56
CA PRO A 27 9.11 21.12 14.65
C PRO A 27 10.02 20.89 15.85
N GLU A 28 9.61 21.40 17.00
CA GLU A 28 10.24 21.00 18.25
C GLU A 28 9.99 19.50 18.45
N LEU A 29 11.03 18.69 18.29
CA LEU A 29 10.94 17.24 18.43
C LEU A 29 11.02 16.85 19.90
N ILE A 30 9.97 16.22 20.41
CA ILE A 30 9.97 15.56 21.71
C ILE A 30 10.05 14.05 21.47
N GLN A 31 11.11 13.43 21.95
CA GLN A 31 11.28 11.97 21.83
C GLN A 31 10.99 11.29 23.16
N VAL A 32 10.19 10.24 23.12
CA VAL A 32 9.89 9.38 24.27
C VAL A 32 10.42 7.98 23.96
N ASP A 33 11.29 7.49 24.82
CA ASP A 33 11.82 6.13 24.69
C ASP A 33 12.08 5.53 26.09
N ILE A 34 12.01 4.22 26.20
CA ILE A 34 12.37 3.51 27.43
C ILE A 34 13.89 3.39 27.57
N ASP A 35 14.60 3.43 26.44
CA ASP A 35 16.05 3.41 26.38
C ASP A 35 16.61 4.85 26.34
N PRO A 36 17.36 5.29 27.33
CA PRO A 36 17.96 6.62 27.34
C PRO A 36 18.91 6.85 26.15
N ASP A 37 19.58 5.80 25.66
CA ASP A 37 20.55 5.91 24.57
C ASP A 37 19.88 6.05 23.19
N ALA A 38 18.60 5.72 23.08
CA ALA A 38 17.81 5.94 21.88
C ALA A 38 17.44 7.42 21.68
N ILE A 39 17.41 8.23 22.75
CA ILE A 39 17.06 9.65 22.68
C ILE A 39 18.10 10.41 21.85
N GLY A 40 17.65 11.00 20.73
CA GLY A 40 18.50 11.78 19.84
C GLY A 40 19.43 10.97 18.93
N SER A 41 19.33 9.62 18.92
CA SER A 41 20.21 8.76 18.12
C SER A 41 20.04 8.93 16.60
N HIS A 42 18.84 9.26 16.11
CA HIS A 42 18.56 9.47 14.71
C HIS A 42 18.32 10.94 14.35
N LEU A 43 17.63 11.67 15.19
CA LEU A 43 17.32 13.08 15.04
C LEU A 43 17.55 13.81 16.34
N GLN A 44 18.08 15.03 16.28
CA GLN A 44 18.27 15.84 17.49
C GLN A 44 16.91 16.12 18.14
N ALA A 45 16.69 15.58 19.34
CA ALA A 45 15.50 15.86 20.14
C ALA A 45 15.67 17.19 20.88
N HIS A 46 14.63 18.03 20.88
CA HIS A 46 14.56 19.27 21.68
C HIS A 46 14.26 18.96 23.14
N ALA A 47 13.47 17.90 23.37
CA ALA A 47 13.25 17.35 24.70
C ALA A 47 13.21 15.80 24.63
N GLY A 48 13.91 15.15 25.56
CA GLY A 48 13.90 13.71 25.73
C GLY A 48 13.16 13.30 26.98
N ILE A 49 12.28 12.32 26.88
CA ILE A 49 11.58 11.72 28.03
C ILE A 49 11.92 10.24 28.06
N VAL A 50 12.66 9.82 29.07
CA VAL A 50 12.94 8.40 29.32
C VAL A 50 11.79 7.81 30.11
N GLY A 51 11.04 6.89 29.47
CA GLY A 51 9.87 6.28 30.09
C GLY A 51 8.99 5.48 29.16
N ASP A 52 8.03 4.76 29.72
CA ASP A 52 7.03 4.02 29.00
C ASP A 52 6.14 4.96 28.18
N SER A 53 5.99 4.70 26.89
CA SER A 53 5.25 5.55 25.95
C SER A 53 3.77 5.67 26.32
N ALA A 54 3.14 4.60 26.81
CA ALA A 54 1.73 4.63 27.21
C ALA A 54 1.53 5.43 28.52
N ALA A 55 2.45 5.32 29.48
CA ALA A 55 2.41 6.10 30.71
C ALA A 55 2.61 7.59 30.41
N THR A 56 3.58 7.92 29.55
CA THR A 56 3.84 9.29 29.11
C THR A 56 2.65 9.89 28.36
N ALA A 57 2.03 9.13 27.46
CA ALA A 57 0.84 9.58 26.72
C ALA A 57 -0.32 9.89 27.68
N ARG A 58 -0.56 9.03 28.68
CA ARG A 58 -1.58 9.29 29.72
C ARG A 58 -1.31 10.56 30.51
N ALA A 59 -0.05 10.76 30.92
CA ALA A 59 0.35 11.96 31.67
C ALA A 59 0.17 13.24 30.83
N LEU A 60 0.57 13.22 29.54
CA LEU A 60 0.40 14.33 28.61
C LEU A 60 -1.08 14.63 28.37
N THR A 61 -1.92 13.60 28.16
CA THR A 61 -3.37 13.78 28.00
C THR A 61 -3.96 14.46 29.22
N GLY A 62 -3.64 14.00 30.42
CA GLY A 62 -4.14 14.63 31.63
C GLY A 62 -3.68 16.08 31.83
N GLU A 63 -2.49 16.43 31.33
CA GLU A 63 -2.00 17.81 31.36
C GLU A 63 -2.70 18.69 30.33
N LEU A 64 -2.89 18.21 29.13
CA LEU A 64 -3.61 18.92 28.07
C LEU A 64 -5.09 19.18 28.45
N ASP A 65 -5.75 18.21 29.08
CA ASP A 65 -7.12 18.36 29.58
C ASP A 65 -7.20 19.47 30.66
N ARG A 66 -6.19 19.60 31.54
CA ARG A 66 -6.12 20.68 32.52
C ARG A 66 -5.94 22.06 31.88
N GLN A 67 -5.20 22.14 30.76
CA GLN A 67 -4.95 23.39 30.05
C GLN A 67 -6.13 23.86 29.22
N ARG A 68 -7.16 23.02 29.00
CA ARG A 68 -8.39 23.33 28.22
C ARG A 68 -8.10 24.05 26.89
N ARG A 69 -7.10 23.59 26.16
CA ARG A 69 -6.79 24.15 24.85
C ARG A 69 -7.81 23.70 23.82
N GLU A 70 -8.23 24.63 22.93
CA GLU A 70 -8.99 24.26 21.77
C GLU A 70 -8.15 23.36 20.85
N GLY A 71 -8.74 22.22 20.45
CA GLY A 71 -8.09 21.30 19.54
C GLY A 71 -8.15 21.79 18.09
N TRP A 72 -7.35 21.17 17.23
CA TRP A 72 -7.36 21.45 15.78
C TRP A 72 -8.58 20.91 15.06
N ARG A 73 -9.36 20.04 15.70
CA ARG A 73 -10.51 19.37 15.08
C ARG A 73 -11.61 20.39 14.83
N SER A 74 -11.93 20.58 13.57
CA SER A 74 -13.05 21.41 13.13
C SER A 74 -13.83 20.68 12.02
N GLN A 75 -15.04 21.10 11.78
CA GLN A 75 -15.85 20.59 10.68
C GLN A 75 -15.18 20.88 9.33
N ASP A 76 -14.63 22.08 9.15
CA ASP A 76 -13.89 22.46 7.94
C ASP A 76 -12.69 21.54 7.69
N LEU A 77 -11.91 21.24 8.74
CA LEU A 77 -10.79 20.31 8.61
C LEU A 77 -11.24 18.91 8.21
N ALA A 78 -12.34 18.41 8.81
CA ALA A 78 -12.90 17.11 8.47
C ALA A 78 -13.36 17.06 7.00
N GLU A 79 -14.01 18.11 6.52
CA GLU A 79 -14.45 18.23 5.13
C GLU A 79 -13.25 18.33 4.15
N ARG A 80 -12.20 19.06 4.52
CA ARG A 80 -10.97 19.13 3.72
C ARG A 80 -10.28 17.78 3.63
N ILE A 81 -10.18 17.03 4.74
CA ILE A 81 -9.60 15.68 4.75
C ILE A 81 -10.44 14.76 3.86
N ALA A 82 -11.78 14.81 3.97
CA ALA A 82 -12.65 13.97 3.16
C ALA A 82 -12.52 14.24 1.65
N ARG A 83 -12.27 15.49 1.25
CA ARG A 83 -12.04 15.88 -0.16
C ARG A 83 -10.60 15.66 -0.63
N GLY A 84 -9.65 15.53 0.30
CA GLY A 84 -8.21 15.41 0.00
C GLY A 84 -7.72 13.98 -0.18
N GLY A 85 -8.60 12.98 -0.18
CA GLY A 85 -8.21 11.58 -0.40
C GLY A 85 -7.67 11.34 -1.81
N TRP A 86 -6.70 10.44 -1.96
CA TRP A 86 -6.10 10.10 -3.24
C TRP A 86 -7.13 9.67 -4.28
N SER A 87 -8.16 8.90 -3.89
CA SER A 87 -9.25 8.47 -4.77
C SER A 87 -10.09 9.64 -5.33
N GLN A 88 -9.97 10.83 -4.77
CA GLN A 88 -10.65 12.04 -5.22
C GLN A 88 -9.77 12.93 -6.11
N GLN A 89 -8.48 12.63 -6.20
CA GLN A 89 -7.56 13.40 -7.04
C GLN A 89 -7.69 12.97 -8.50
N PRO A 90 -7.83 13.93 -9.44
CA PRO A 90 -7.85 13.61 -10.84
C PRO A 90 -6.48 13.06 -11.27
N TYR A 91 -6.49 12.07 -12.16
CA TYR A 91 -5.28 11.59 -12.83
C TYR A 91 -5.58 11.37 -14.31
N GLU A 92 -4.55 11.45 -15.14
CA GLU A 92 -4.65 11.06 -16.54
C GLU A 92 -4.53 9.55 -16.63
N GLU A 93 -5.59 8.90 -17.12
CA GLU A 93 -5.65 7.45 -17.23
C GLU A 93 -4.77 6.96 -18.37
N ASP A 94 -3.93 5.96 -18.10
CA ASP A 94 -2.97 5.39 -19.03
C ASP A 94 -3.29 3.93 -19.41
N THR A 95 -4.56 3.51 -19.32
CA THR A 95 -4.99 2.16 -19.72
C THR A 95 -4.73 1.95 -21.22
N ALA A 96 -3.96 0.91 -21.53
CA ALA A 96 -3.61 0.51 -22.88
C ALA A 96 -4.47 -0.69 -23.34
N PRO A 97 -4.47 -1.08 -24.65
CA PRO A 97 -5.28 -2.20 -25.13
C PRO A 97 -5.02 -3.52 -24.39
N ASP A 98 -3.79 -3.75 -23.93
CA ASP A 98 -3.34 -5.01 -23.33
C ASP A 98 -3.01 -4.89 -21.84
N SER A 99 -3.17 -3.71 -21.22
CA SER A 99 -2.85 -3.47 -19.82
C SER A 99 -3.69 -2.36 -19.20
N ILE A 100 -4.05 -2.52 -17.94
CA ILE A 100 -4.88 -1.59 -17.17
C ILE A 100 -3.99 -0.64 -16.33
N ASP A 101 -4.38 0.62 -16.23
CA ASP A 101 -3.77 1.55 -15.29
C ASP A 101 -3.93 1.00 -13.84
N PRO A 102 -2.86 0.89 -13.05
CA PRO A 102 -2.94 0.33 -11.69
C PRO A 102 -3.83 1.14 -10.74
N ARG A 103 -4.04 2.44 -11.00
CA ARG A 103 -4.97 3.31 -10.26
C ARG A 103 -6.41 2.94 -10.59
N THR A 104 -6.73 2.84 -11.88
CA THR A 104 -8.04 2.41 -12.39
C THR A 104 -8.39 1.00 -11.89
N LEU A 105 -7.43 0.07 -11.90
CA LEU A 105 -7.59 -1.27 -11.31
C LEU A 105 -7.96 -1.18 -9.83
N SER A 106 -7.22 -0.39 -9.05
CA SER A 106 -7.44 -0.28 -7.60
C SER A 106 -8.80 0.34 -7.27
N ILE A 107 -9.24 1.35 -8.04
CA ILE A 107 -10.56 1.97 -7.91
C ILE A 107 -11.66 0.95 -8.24
N ALA A 108 -11.55 0.26 -9.37
CA ALA A 108 -12.53 -0.75 -9.76
C ALA A 108 -12.65 -1.91 -8.75
N LEU A 109 -11.52 -2.30 -8.15
CA LEU A 109 -11.51 -3.28 -7.06
C LEU A 109 -12.16 -2.73 -5.79
N ASP A 110 -11.97 -1.45 -5.46
CA ASP A 110 -12.62 -0.84 -4.28
C ASP A 110 -14.15 -0.83 -4.41
N GLU A 111 -14.65 -0.49 -5.60
CA GLU A 111 -16.08 -0.49 -5.91
C GLU A 111 -16.69 -1.89 -5.87
N LEU A 112 -15.91 -2.90 -6.30
CA LEU A 112 -16.37 -4.28 -6.39
C LEU A 112 -16.37 -5.00 -5.03
N LEU A 113 -15.34 -4.78 -4.21
CA LEU A 113 -15.03 -5.60 -3.04
C LEU A 113 -15.79 -5.13 -1.78
N PRO A 114 -16.15 -6.04 -0.86
CA PRO A 114 -16.82 -5.66 0.38
C PRO A 114 -15.96 -4.71 1.21
N ALA A 115 -16.57 -3.68 1.80
CA ALA A 115 -15.89 -2.67 2.62
C ALA A 115 -15.24 -3.27 3.89
N GLY A 116 -15.76 -4.39 4.39
CA GLY A 116 -15.26 -5.09 5.58
C GLY A 116 -14.05 -6.00 5.34
N ARG A 117 -13.42 -5.94 4.17
CA ARG A 117 -12.26 -6.78 3.81
C ARG A 117 -11.02 -6.51 4.66
N THR A 118 -10.08 -7.46 4.67
CA THR A 118 -8.71 -7.24 5.12
C THR A 118 -7.82 -7.10 3.87
N LEU A 119 -7.14 -5.97 3.73
CA LEU A 119 -6.19 -5.73 2.66
C LEU A 119 -4.78 -6.03 3.14
N VAL A 120 -4.10 -6.95 2.48
CA VAL A 120 -2.68 -7.28 2.71
C VAL A 120 -1.90 -6.84 1.49
N VAL A 121 -0.85 -6.06 1.70
CA VAL A 121 -0.03 -5.51 0.61
C VAL A 121 1.41 -5.99 0.77
N ASP A 122 1.96 -6.56 -0.30
CA ASP A 122 3.40 -6.87 -0.40
C ASP A 122 4.20 -5.61 -0.78
N SER A 123 5.50 -5.70 -0.72
CA SER A 123 6.40 -4.63 -1.14
C SER A 123 6.65 -4.65 -2.67
N GLY A 124 6.96 -3.51 -3.25
CA GLY A 124 7.25 -3.31 -4.66
C GLY A 124 6.73 -1.98 -5.19
N HIS A 125 6.93 -1.70 -6.47
CA HIS A 125 6.48 -0.47 -7.11
C HIS A 125 4.96 -0.22 -6.95
N PHE A 126 4.17 -1.29 -7.05
CA PHE A 126 2.70 -1.24 -6.96
C PHE A 126 2.16 -0.94 -5.56
N MET A 127 2.97 -1.07 -4.50
CA MET A 127 2.52 -1.16 -3.10
C MET A 127 1.71 0.04 -2.60
N GLY A 128 1.83 1.19 -3.23
CA GLY A 128 1.05 2.38 -2.90
C GLY A 128 -0.35 2.40 -3.49
N TRP A 129 -0.56 1.80 -4.66
CA TRP A 129 -1.84 1.88 -5.36
C TRP A 129 -3.02 1.33 -4.55
N PRO A 130 -2.92 0.11 -3.97
CA PRO A 130 -4.02 -0.41 -3.16
C PRO A 130 -4.41 0.51 -1.98
N PRO A 131 -3.51 0.93 -1.07
CA PRO A 131 -3.92 1.74 0.07
C PRO A 131 -4.26 3.20 -0.28
N MET A 132 -3.84 3.71 -1.44
CA MET A 132 -4.20 5.05 -1.90
C MET A 132 -5.62 5.10 -2.47
N TYR A 133 -6.04 4.06 -3.16
CA TYR A 133 -7.30 4.04 -3.92
C TYR A 133 -8.37 3.10 -3.36
N MET A 134 -8.02 2.22 -2.43
CA MET A 134 -8.97 1.30 -1.80
C MET A 134 -9.26 1.69 -0.35
N ALA A 135 -10.53 1.67 0.03
CA ALA A 135 -10.94 1.94 1.40
C ALA A 135 -10.43 0.86 2.36
N ILE A 136 -9.90 1.29 3.49
CA ILE A 136 -9.37 0.42 4.54
C ILE A 136 -10.40 0.32 5.68
N ALA A 137 -10.79 -0.90 6.03
CA ALA A 137 -11.68 -1.13 7.17
C ALA A 137 -10.98 -0.69 8.48
N PRO A 138 -11.68 0.08 9.36
CA PRO A 138 -11.06 0.68 10.53
C PRO A 138 -10.59 -0.35 11.58
N ASP A 139 -11.20 -1.52 11.61
CA ASP A 139 -10.82 -2.58 12.55
C ASP A 139 -9.80 -3.53 11.94
N ARG A 140 -8.52 -3.18 12.07
CA ARG A 140 -7.38 -4.00 11.63
C ARG A 140 -7.54 -4.52 10.19
N GLY A 141 -8.05 -3.64 9.33
CA GLY A 141 -8.34 -3.96 7.93
C GLY A 141 -7.13 -3.88 7.00
N PHE A 142 -5.94 -3.54 7.51
CA PHE A 142 -4.74 -3.34 6.68
C PHE A 142 -3.52 -4.00 7.29
N ILE A 143 -2.76 -4.73 6.47
CA ILE A 143 -1.47 -5.34 6.83
C ILE A 143 -0.48 -5.03 5.71
N PHE A 144 0.68 -4.48 6.09
CA PHE A 144 1.76 -4.16 5.17
C PHE A 144 3.03 -4.90 5.58
N THR A 145 3.65 -5.61 4.64
CA THR A 145 4.74 -6.54 4.94
C THR A 145 6.14 -5.94 4.80
N GLN A 146 6.25 -4.65 4.55
CA GLN A 146 7.52 -3.97 4.25
C GLN A 146 8.49 -3.87 5.45
N SER A 147 8.10 -4.29 6.66
CA SER A 147 8.93 -4.13 7.87
C SER A 147 10.37 -4.64 7.71
N TYR A 148 10.58 -5.68 6.92
CA TYR A 148 11.90 -6.22 6.59
C TYR A 148 12.44 -5.72 5.25
N GLN A 149 11.70 -4.85 4.56
CA GLN A 149 11.99 -4.39 3.20
C GLN A 149 12.23 -5.56 2.21
N SER A 150 11.51 -6.65 2.43
CA SER A 150 11.56 -7.85 1.64
C SER A 150 10.27 -8.02 0.85
N ILE A 151 10.39 -8.31 -0.44
CA ILE A 151 9.27 -8.72 -1.30
C ILE A 151 9.00 -10.22 -1.15
N GLY A 152 7.81 -10.66 -1.54
CA GLY A 152 7.42 -12.08 -1.52
C GLY A 152 6.82 -12.57 -0.19
N LEU A 153 6.68 -11.69 0.80
CA LEU A 153 6.06 -12.04 2.09
C LEU A 153 4.53 -11.88 2.09
N GLY A 154 3.98 -11.21 1.08
CA GLY A 154 2.57 -10.82 1.03
C GLY A 154 1.61 -11.99 1.02
N LEU A 155 1.87 -13.04 0.22
CA LEU A 155 0.99 -14.21 0.14
C LEU A 155 0.95 -14.97 1.47
N ALA A 156 2.08 -15.25 2.09
CA ALA A 156 2.14 -15.94 3.38
C ALA A 156 1.42 -15.14 4.48
N THR A 157 1.59 -13.80 4.46
CA THR A 157 0.87 -12.90 5.38
C THR A 157 -0.63 -12.94 5.16
N ALA A 158 -1.09 -12.95 3.89
CA ALA A 158 -2.50 -13.05 3.55
C ALA A 158 -3.12 -14.40 3.97
N ILE A 159 -2.37 -15.50 3.83
CA ILE A 159 -2.77 -16.82 4.35
C ILE A 159 -2.98 -16.72 5.87
N GLY A 160 -2.03 -16.15 6.61
CA GLY A 160 -2.15 -15.94 8.04
C GLY A 160 -3.35 -15.09 8.43
N ALA A 161 -3.61 -14.00 7.69
CA ALA A 161 -4.76 -13.13 7.91
C ALA A 161 -6.10 -13.85 7.65
N ALA A 162 -6.20 -14.63 6.57
CA ALA A 162 -7.40 -15.40 6.22
C ALA A 162 -7.69 -16.51 7.24
N VAL A 163 -6.66 -17.17 7.75
CA VAL A 163 -6.80 -18.17 8.83
C VAL A 163 -7.26 -17.52 10.14
N ALA A 164 -6.72 -16.34 10.46
CA ALA A 164 -7.07 -15.62 11.69
C ALA A 164 -8.48 -15.02 11.66
N ARG A 165 -9.02 -14.73 10.47
CA ARG A 165 -10.35 -14.11 10.26
C ARG A 165 -11.09 -14.74 9.09
N PRO A 166 -11.52 -15.99 9.21
CA PRO A 166 -12.15 -16.73 8.11
C PRO A 166 -13.49 -16.15 7.66
N GLU A 167 -14.16 -15.39 8.52
CA GLU A 167 -15.42 -14.70 8.22
C GLU A 167 -15.25 -13.49 7.29
N ARG A 168 -14.02 -12.97 7.19
CA ARG A 168 -13.70 -11.75 6.42
C ARG A 168 -12.96 -12.13 5.15
N LEU A 169 -13.34 -11.50 4.03
CA LEU A 169 -12.56 -11.63 2.80
C LEU A 169 -11.17 -11.00 3.02
N THR A 170 -10.13 -11.81 2.81
CA THR A 170 -8.76 -11.29 2.73
C THR A 170 -8.41 -11.01 1.27
N VAL A 171 -7.85 -9.84 1.00
CA VAL A 171 -7.36 -9.43 -0.32
C VAL A 171 -5.85 -9.26 -0.24
N ALA A 172 -5.12 -10.08 -0.98
CA ALA A 172 -3.66 -9.99 -1.11
C ALA A 172 -3.31 -9.21 -2.38
N ALA A 173 -2.78 -8.01 -2.24
CA ALA A 173 -2.21 -7.24 -3.34
C ALA A 173 -0.71 -7.55 -3.43
N LEU A 174 -0.27 -8.13 -4.52
CA LEU A 174 1.08 -8.64 -4.74
C LEU A 174 1.64 -8.10 -6.05
N GLY A 175 2.96 -7.95 -6.14
CA GLY A 175 3.66 -7.84 -7.41
C GLY A 175 3.93 -9.23 -8.01
N ASP A 176 4.13 -9.28 -9.31
CA ASP A 176 4.48 -10.51 -10.04
C ASP A 176 5.79 -11.14 -9.53
N GLY A 177 6.84 -10.32 -9.39
CA GLY A 177 8.11 -10.80 -8.85
C GLY A 177 8.01 -11.30 -7.40
N GLY A 178 7.20 -10.64 -6.56
CA GLY A 178 6.92 -11.08 -5.19
C GLY A 178 6.14 -12.40 -5.14
N LEU A 179 5.14 -12.55 -6.01
CA LEU A 179 4.40 -13.82 -6.11
C LEU A 179 5.28 -14.96 -6.61
N LEU A 180 6.18 -14.72 -7.58
CA LEU A 180 7.13 -15.75 -8.04
C LEU A 180 8.00 -16.31 -6.90
N MET A 181 8.33 -15.52 -5.88
CA MET A 181 9.08 -15.97 -4.71
C MET A 181 8.26 -16.84 -3.76
N SER A 182 6.94 -16.70 -3.76
CA SER A 182 6.00 -17.40 -2.86
C SER A 182 5.02 -18.32 -3.60
N LEU A 183 5.26 -18.57 -4.89
CA LEU A 183 4.36 -19.32 -5.77
C LEU A 183 3.88 -20.66 -5.24
N PRO A 184 4.70 -21.51 -4.57
CA PRO A 184 4.26 -22.77 -4.00
C PRO A 184 3.13 -22.63 -2.98
N GLU A 185 3.00 -21.49 -2.32
CA GLU A 185 1.97 -21.25 -1.32
C GLU A 185 0.54 -21.12 -1.90
N LEU A 186 0.40 -21.01 -3.24
CA LEU A 186 -0.91 -21.12 -3.89
C LEU A 186 -1.55 -22.49 -3.62
N GLU A 187 -0.77 -23.56 -3.52
CA GLU A 187 -1.25 -24.87 -3.11
C GLU A 187 -1.80 -24.83 -1.66
N THR A 188 -1.09 -24.15 -0.76
CA THR A 188 -1.55 -23.96 0.63
C THR A 188 -2.89 -23.23 0.68
N VAL A 189 -3.08 -22.18 -0.14
CA VAL A 189 -4.35 -21.45 -0.26
C VAL A 189 -5.48 -22.40 -0.70
N ALA A 190 -5.24 -23.20 -1.73
CA ALA A 190 -6.21 -24.15 -2.27
C ALA A 190 -6.55 -25.24 -1.25
N ARG A 191 -5.54 -25.87 -0.67
CA ARG A 191 -5.69 -26.97 0.28
C ARG A 191 -6.43 -26.58 1.55
N LEU A 192 -6.26 -25.34 2.01
CA LEU A 192 -6.95 -24.82 3.18
C LEU A 192 -8.33 -24.24 2.87
N GLY A 193 -8.71 -24.09 1.60
CA GLY A 193 -10.00 -23.53 1.19
C GLY A 193 -10.22 -22.11 1.72
N LEU A 194 -9.20 -21.25 1.63
CA LEU A 194 -9.21 -19.94 2.25
C LEU A 194 -10.15 -18.96 1.52
N ASN A 195 -10.87 -18.13 2.28
CA ASN A 195 -11.64 -16.98 1.77
C ASN A 195 -10.68 -15.84 1.37
N LEU A 196 -9.99 -16.03 0.25
CA LEU A 196 -8.87 -15.20 -0.20
C LEU A 196 -9.02 -14.81 -1.67
N LEU A 197 -8.83 -13.54 -1.94
CA LEU A 197 -8.61 -12.98 -3.27
C LEU A 197 -7.14 -12.58 -3.39
N VAL A 198 -6.43 -13.11 -4.37
CA VAL A 198 -5.07 -12.69 -4.73
C VAL A 198 -5.15 -11.77 -5.95
N VAL A 199 -4.62 -10.57 -5.86
CA VAL A 199 -4.52 -9.61 -6.97
C VAL A 199 -3.03 -9.38 -7.26
N VAL A 200 -2.62 -9.76 -8.46
CA VAL A 200 -1.25 -9.57 -8.94
C VAL A 200 -1.20 -8.34 -9.82
N TYR A 201 -0.49 -7.32 -9.39
CA TYR A 201 -0.13 -6.15 -10.20
C TYR A 201 1.08 -6.56 -11.05
N ASN A 202 0.80 -7.06 -12.24
CA ASN A 202 1.78 -7.69 -13.11
C ASN A 202 2.25 -6.71 -14.19
N ASP A 203 3.43 -6.11 -13.98
CA ASP A 203 4.15 -5.26 -14.94
C ASP A 203 5.32 -5.98 -15.63
N ALA A 204 5.43 -7.30 -15.43
CA ALA A 204 6.49 -8.19 -15.91
C ALA A 204 7.90 -7.72 -15.48
N ALA A 205 8.02 -7.17 -14.27
CA ALA A 205 9.30 -6.66 -13.78
C ALA A 205 9.37 -6.54 -12.25
N TYR A 206 10.56 -6.35 -11.72
CA TYR A 206 10.75 -5.63 -10.47
C TYR A 206 10.65 -4.13 -10.79
N GLY A 207 9.41 -3.61 -10.84
CA GLY A 207 9.13 -2.26 -11.32
C GLY A 207 9.84 -1.16 -10.53
N ALA A 208 10.06 -1.33 -9.22
CA ALA A 208 10.80 -0.38 -8.41
C ALA A 208 12.23 -0.16 -8.94
N GLU A 209 12.92 -1.24 -9.30
CA GLU A 209 14.26 -1.21 -9.85
C GLU A 209 14.26 -0.62 -11.26
N VAL A 210 13.26 -0.94 -12.08
CA VAL A 210 13.13 -0.35 -13.43
C VAL A 210 13.00 1.15 -13.35
N HIS A 211 12.11 1.67 -12.50
CA HIS A 211 11.82 3.10 -12.39
C HIS A 211 12.92 3.86 -11.64
N HIS A 212 13.64 3.22 -10.73
CA HIS A 212 14.74 3.86 -10.02
C HIS A 212 16.04 3.89 -10.85
N PHE A 213 16.44 2.76 -11.40
CA PHE A 213 17.73 2.63 -12.07
C PHE A 213 17.69 3.00 -13.55
N GLY A 214 16.55 2.85 -14.23
CA GLY A 214 16.38 3.19 -15.64
C GLY A 214 16.72 4.66 -15.94
N PRO A 215 16.13 5.64 -15.23
CA PRO A 215 16.45 7.07 -15.41
C PRO A 215 17.91 7.41 -15.12
N LEU A 216 18.61 6.60 -14.31
CA LEU A 216 20.03 6.75 -14.05
C LEU A 216 20.91 6.11 -15.15
N GLY A 217 20.32 5.64 -16.25
CA GLY A 217 21.02 5.00 -17.36
C GLY A 217 21.63 3.63 -17.01
N LYS A 218 21.13 2.95 -15.98
CA LYS A 218 21.58 1.61 -15.62
C LYS A 218 20.80 0.55 -16.41
N PRO A 219 21.45 -0.60 -16.78
CA PRO A 219 20.75 -1.71 -17.42
C PRO A 219 19.64 -2.26 -16.51
N THR A 220 18.45 -2.47 -17.08
CA THR A 220 17.27 -3.01 -16.36
C THR A 220 16.83 -4.38 -16.89
N ASP A 221 17.56 -4.99 -17.81
CA ASP A 221 17.18 -6.27 -18.44
C ASP A 221 17.07 -7.41 -17.43
N ILE A 222 17.95 -7.42 -16.43
CA ILE A 222 18.00 -8.46 -15.39
C ILE A 222 16.79 -8.42 -14.45
N VAL A 223 16.06 -7.29 -14.38
CA VAL A 223 14.89 -7.10 -13.51
C VAL A 223 13.58 -7.16 -14.29
N ARG A 224 13.60 -7.54 -15.57
CA ARG A 224 12.42 -7.75 -16.41
C ARG A 224 12.19 -9.24 -16.60
N PHE A 225 10.90 -9.62 -16.60
CA PHE A 225 10.49 -11.02 -16.74
C PHE A 225 9.79 -11.25 -18.08
N PRO A 226 9.78 -12.51 -18.57
CA PRO A 226 8.78 -12.92 -19.55
C PRO A 226 7.37 -12.74 -18.99
N GLU A 227 6.40 -12.45 -19.84
CA GLU A 227 5.00 -12.39 -19.40
C GLU A 227 4.56 -13.76 -18.85
N THR A 228 4.29 -13.80 -17.53
CA THR A 228 3.82 -15.00 -16.84
C THR A 228 2.30 -14.99 -16.79
N ASP A 229 1.67 -16.13 -17.11
CA ASP A 229 0.21 -16.33 -16.93
C ASP A 229 -0.07 -16.87 -15.51
N PHE A 230 -0.21 -15.96 -14.56
CA PHE A 230 -0.52 -16.33 -13.17
C PHE A 230 -1.94 -16.89 -13.02
N ALA A 231 -2.88 -16.51 -13.89
CA ALA A 231 -4.22 -17.08 -13.88
C ALA A 231 -4.21 -18.58 -14.24
N ALA A 232 -3.39 -18.99 -15.23
CA ALA A 232 -3.21 -20.40 -15.56
C ALA A 232 -2.52 -21.17 -14.41
N ILE A 233 -1.51 -20.59 -13.78
CA ILE A 233 -0.81 -21.19 -12.64
C ILE A 233 -1.78 -21.37 -11.46
N ALA A 234 -2.60 -20.37 -11.16
CA ALA A 234 -3.61 -20.46 -10.10
C ALA A 234 -4.57 -21.62 -10.33
N ARG A 235 -5.07 -21.76 -11.57
CA ARG A 235 -5.95 -22.90 -11.93
C ARG A 235 -5.25 -24.24 -11.78
N ALA A 236 -3.97 -24.33 -12.14
CA ALA A 236 -3.18 -25.55 -11.94
C ALA A 236 -2.97 -25.89 -10.46
N CYS A 237 -2.94 -24.89 -9.58
CA CYS A 237 -2.87 -25.07 -8.12
C CYS A 237 -4.24 -25.31 -7.45
N GLY A 238 -5.35 -25.28 -8.21
CA GLY A 238 -6.69 -25.55 -7.68
C GLY A 238 -7.51 -24.32 -7.28
N LEU A 239 -7.02 -23.10 -7.54
CA LEU A 239 -7.74 -21.85 -7.40
C LEU A 239 -8.57 -21.56 -8.66
N GLU A 240 -9.41 -20.52 -8.60
CA GLU A 240 -9.89 -19.85 -9.79
C GLU A 240 -8.85 -18.84 -10.29
N GLY A 241 -8.78 -18.62 -11.59
CA GLY A 241 -7.80 -17.71 -12.17
C GLY A 241 -8.43 -16.84 -13.27
N LEU A 242 -8.26 -15.51 -13.14
CA LEU A 242 -8.80 -14.49 -14.01
C LEU A 242 -7.66 -13.57 -14.50
N THR A 243 -7.60 -13.30 -15.81
CA THR A 243 -6.70 -12.27 -16.36
C THR A 243 -7.50 -11.00 -16.59
N VAL A 244 -6.97 -9.86 -16.13
CA VAL A 244 -7.58 -8.53 -16.22
C VAL A 244 -6.64 -7.58 -16.95
N ARG A 245 -7.16 -6.91 -18.00
CA ARG A 245 -6.46 -5.89 -18.78
C ARG A 245 -7.22 -4.56 -18.83
N LYS A 246 -8.50 -4.59 -18.45
CA LYS A 246 -9.42 -3.44 -18.38
C LYS A 246 -10.51 -3.71 -17.36
N PRO A 247 -11.23 -2.68 -16.88
CA PRO A 247 -12.22 -2.83 -15.80
C PRO A 247 -13.33 -3.85 -16.11
N GLU A 248 -13.77 -3.97 -17.38
CA GLU A 248 -14.82 -4.90 -17.76
C GLU A 248 -14.45 -6.38 -17.57
N ASP A 249 -13.16 -6.69 -17.58
CA ASP A 249 -12.64 -8.04 -17.35
C ASP A 249 -12.87 -8.51 -15.91
N LEU A 250 -13.26 -7.61 -14.99
CA LEU A 250 -13.60 -7.94 -13.60
C LEU A 250 -14.99 -8.59 -13.44
N ALA A 251 -15.82 -8.66 -14.49
CA ALA A 251 -17.15 -9.24 -14.39
C ALA A 251 -17.19 -10.66 -13.77
N PRO A 252 -16.28 -11.61 -14.11
CA PRO A 252 -16.25 -12.91 -13.43
C PRO A 252 -15.92 -12.84 -11.94
N ALA A 253 -15.16 -11.85 -11.49
CA ALA A 253 -14.89 -11.65 -10.06
C ALA A 253 -16.16 -11.23 -9.31
N THR A 254 -17.07 -10.49 -9.95
CA THR A 254 -18.40 -10.19 -9.38
C THR A 254 -19.22 -11.45 -9.15
N GLU A 255 -19.21 -12.37 -10.12
CA GLU A 255 -19.89 -13.65 -10.00
C GLU A 255 -19.29 -14.52 -8.88
N TRP A 256 -17.95 -14.56 -8.79
CA TRP A 256 -17.24 -15.25 -7.71
C TRP A 256 -17.60 -14.69 -6.33
N LEU A 257 -17.69 -13.36 -6.18
CA LEU A 257 -18.08 -12.70 -4.92
C LEU A 257 -19.52 -13.01 -4.51
N ALA A 258 -20.43 -13.14 -5.48
CA ALA A 258 -21.84 -13.47 -5.26
C ALA A 258 -22.06 -14.97 -4.94
N GLY A 259 -21.10 -15.82 -5.29
CA GLY A 259 -21.12 -17.27 -5.07
C GLY A 259 -20.71 -17.69 -3.66
N ASP A 260 -20.51 -19.00 -3.49
CA ASP A 260 -20.09 -19.60 -2.21
C ASP A 260 -18.60 -19.40 -1.89
N ARG A 261 -17.82 -18.93 -2.88
CA ARG A 261 -16.37 -18.74 -2.78
C ARG A 261 -15.63 -19.98 -2.29
N GLY A 262 -16.10 -21.15 -2.68
CA GLY A 262 -15.51 -22.43 -2.29
C GLY A 262 -14.08 -22.65 -2.74
N LYS A 263 -13.60 -21.80 -3.69
CA LYS A 263 -12.20 -21.70 -4.09
C LYS A 263 -11.75 -20.25 -4.05
N ALA A 264 -10.53 -20.01 -3.62
CA ALA A 264 -9.89 -18.71 -3.74
C ALA A 264 -9.76 -18.29 -5.20
N LEU A 265 -9.80 -16.98 -5.46
CA LEU A 265 -9.61 -16.40 -6.79
C LEU A 265 -8.25 -15.71 -6.86
N LEU A 266 -7.53 -15.91 -7.97
CA LEU A 266 -6.39 -15.09 -8.34
C LEU A 266 -6.71 -14.25 -9.58
N ILE A 267 -6.54 -12.94 -9.47
CA ILE A 267 -6.60 -11.98 -10.55
C ILE A 267 -5.16 -11.67 -10.98
N ASP A 268 -4.82 -12.05 -12.21
CA ASP A 268 -3.60 -11.66 -12.90
C ASP A 268 -3.88 -10.36 -13.66
N ALA A 269 -3.68 -9.21 -13.02
CA ALA A 269 -3.92 -7.92 -13.63
C ALA A 269 -2.66 -7.46 -14.37
N LYS A 270 -2.74 -7.40 -15.71
CA LYS A 270 -1.68 -6.87 -16.55
C LYS A 270 -1.71 -5.36 -16.45
N VAL A 271 -0.82 -4.78 -15.63
CA VAL A 271 -0.80 -3.35 -15.41
C VAL A 271 0.17 -2.64 -16.34
N VAL A 272 -0.13 -1.37 -16.64
CA VAL A 272 0.72 -0.53 -17.47
C VAL A 272 2.06 -0.32 -16.79
N PRO A 273 3.20 -0.76 -17.40
CA PRO A 273 4.50 -0.71 -16.74
C PRO A 273 5.11 0.70 -16.71
N THR A 274 4.51 1.68 -17.39
CA THR A 274 5.01 3.06 -17.49
C THR A 274 4.41 4.01 -16.45
N VAL A 275 3.39 3.58 -15.72
CA VAL A 275 2.79 4.39 -14.65
C VAL A 275 3.71 4.40 -13.44
N VAL A 276 4.35 5.56 -13.22
CA VAL A 276 5.36 5.75 -12.17
C VAL A 276 4.70 6.05 -10.84
N ALA A 277 5.18 5.41 -9.78
CA ALA A 277 4.80 5.73 -8.41
C ALA A 277 5.65 6.92 -7.90
N GLU A 278 5.18 8.16 -8.11
CA GLU A 278 5.91 9.38 -7.74
C GLU A 278 6.35 9.40 -6.27
N TRP A 279 5.50 8.90 -5.38
CA TRP A 279 5.81 8.78 -3.96
C TRP A 279 7.02 7.86 -3.68
N LEU A 280 7.28 6.87 -4.55
CA LEU A 280 8.45 5.98 -4.43
C LEU A 280 9.73 6.68 -4.91
N GLU A 281 9.65 7.54 -5.94
CA GLU A 281 10.78 8.36 -6.36
C GLU A 281 11.26 9.28 -5.24
N GLU A 282 10.34 9.86 -4.47
CA GLU A 282 10.70 10.70 -3.33
C GLU A 282 11.38 9.90 -2.22
N ALA A 283 10.93 8.67 -1.96
CA ALA A 283 11.54 7.79 -0.97
C ALA A 283 13.01 7.45 -1.30
N PHE A 284 13.37 7.36 -2.58
CA PHE A 284 14.73 7.08 -3.02
C PHE A 284 15.65 8.31 -3.14
N LYS A 285 15.11 9.53 -3.09
CA LYS A 285 15.92 10.77 -3.18
C LYS A 285 16.81 11.04 -1.95
N GLY A 286 16.69 10.27 -0.90
CA GLY A 286 17.44 10.41 0.36
C GLY A 286 18.54 9.36 0.58
N HIS A 287 18.82 8.51 -0.41
CA HIS A 287 19.81 7.42 -0.29
C HIS A 287 20.97 7.59 -1.27
#